data_24f47147ae6d4e94bf09fc27576e5dd3
#
_entry.id   24f47147ae6d4e94bf09fc27576e5dd3
#
_cell.length_a   1.000
_cell.length_b   1.000
_cell.length_c   1.000
_cell.angle_alpha   90.00
_cell.angle_beta   90.00
_cell.angle_gamma   90.00
#
_symmetry.space_group_name_H-M   'P 1'
#
loop_
_entity.id
_entity.type
_entity.pdbx_description
1 polymer ?
#
loop_
_entity_poly.entity_id
_entity_poly.type
_entity_poly.pdbx_seq_one_letter_code
_entity_poly.pdbx_strand_id
1 'polypeptide(L)'
;MTRINLQGLLSNQALFRNISPFELEVLQREVVKVELDKGLTLFQKGDSSDGTYILVYGLIKLGIPSSHGNDKVLELIRPSQSFGEAMMFLDEPYPFYAEAVEPSLLLRLPKNALLRLIEQSPLIARQMMVGLSYRLHGFIRDVERHSLQNATQRVIDYLLQVSERQGALEIHLELKKNLVASLLNLSPETFSRVLHQLVEEDLIQVNGSHIQIECPQLLKTFQHGAALNFRPHPESLIKNKASMQHFI
;
A
#
# COMPACT_ATOMS: atom_id res chain seq x y z
N MET A 1 -23.27 21.30 2.57
CA MET A 1 -22.94 19.88 2.25
C MET A 1 -22.82 19.75 0.73
N THR A 2 -21.61 19.70 0.22
CA THR A 2 -21.35 19.53 -1.21
C THR A 2 -21.89 18.16 -1.64
N ARG A 3 -22.86 18.12 -2.55
CA ARG A 3 -23.34 16.86 -3.13
C ARG A 3 -22.15 16.19 -3.83
N ILE A 4 -21.56 15.19 -3.19
CA ILE A 4 -20.50 14.38 -3.80
C ILE A 4 -21.10 13.74 -5.05
N ASN A 5 -20.55 14.05 -6.20
CA ASN A 5 -21.00 13.47 -7.47
C ASN A 5 -20.60 11.97 -7.52
N LEU A 6 -21.51 11.11 -7.11
CA LEU A 6 -21.30 9.66 -7.07
C LEU A 6 -20.93 9.08 -8.44
N GLN A 7 -21.50 9.64 -9.51
CA GLN A 7 -21.19 9.25 -10.89
C GLN A 7 -19.71 9.51 -11.23
N GLY A 8 -19.23 10.73 -10.91
CA GLY A 8 -17.82 11.07 -11.10
C GLY A 8 -16.89 10.22 -10.23
N LEU A 9 -17.29 9.88 -9.00
CA LEU A 9 -16.50 8.99 -8.15
C LEU A 9 -16.40 7.58 -8.74
N LEU A 10 -17.51 7.02 -9.21
CA LEU A 10 -17.55 5.66 -9.77
C LEU A 10 -16.77 5.58 -11.08
N SER A 11 -16.99 6.53 -12.00
CA SER A 11 -16.29 6.53 -13.30
C SER A 11 -14.76 6.68 -13.18
N ASN A 12 -14.28 7.27 -12.09
CA ASN A 12 -12.85 7.38 -11.80
C ASN A 12 -12.24 6.11 -11.19
N GLN A 13 -13.06 5.13 -10.77
CA GLN A 13 -12.53 3.89 -10.21
C GLN A 13 -12.05 2.94 -11.31
N ALA A 14 -10.90 2.31 -11.09
CA ALA A 14 -10.30 1.39 -12.06
C ALA A 14 -11.27 0.26 -12.47
N LEU A 15 -12.06 -0.23 -11.51
CA LEU A 15 -13.04 -1.30 -11.72
C LEU A 15 -14.17 -0.91 -12.69
N PHE A 16 -14.51 0.39 -12.77
CA PHE A 16 -15.64 0.88 -13.57
C PHE A 16 -15.22 1.69 -14.80
N ARG A 17 -13.95 1.61 -15.18
CA ARG A 17 -13.49 2.22 -16.44
C ARG A 17 -14.19 1.58 -17.62
N ASN A 18 -14.71 2.43 -18.52
CA ASN A 18 -15.35 2.02 -19.77
C ASN A 18 -16.67 1.25 -19.62
N ILE A 19 -17.33 1.29 -18.45
CA ILE A 19 -18.71 0.84 -18.33
C ILE A 19 -19.64 1.85 -19.03
N SER A 20 -20.78 1.36 -19.51
CA SER A 20 -21.75 2.22 -20.17
C SER A 20 -22.43 3.20 -19.19
N PRO A 21 -22.92 4.36 -19.66
CA PRO A 21 -23.68 5.29 -18.83
C PRO A 21 -24.89 4.65 -18.15
N PHE A 22 -25.54 3.70 -18.80
CA PHE A 22 -26.67 2.96 -18.25
C PHE A 22 -26.25 2.06 -17.07
N GLU A 23 -25.18 1.28 -17.25
CA GLU A 23 -24.62 0.45 -16.16
C GLU A 23 -24.19 1.30 -14.97
N LEU A 24 -23.60 2.48 -15.24
CA LEU A 24 -23.20 3.42 -14.21
C LEU A 24 -24.41 3.96 -13.42
N GLU A 25 -25.52 4.25 -14.10
CA GLU A 25 -26.76 4.69 -13.44
C GLU A 25 -27.36 3.59 -12.56
N VAL A 26 -27.38 2.34 -13.03
CA VAL A 26 -27.82 1.19 -12.23
C VAL A 26 -26.94 1.02 -10.99
N LEU A 27 -25.61 1.11 -11.17
CA LEU A 27 -24.65 0.98 -10.10
C LEU A 27 -24.82 2.06 -9.02
N GLN A 28 -25.11 3.31 -9.41
CA GLN A 28 -25.34 4.41 -8.47
C GLN A 28 -26.49 4.17 -7.48
N ARG A 29 -27.50 3.41 -7.89
CA ARG A 29 -28.65 3.10 -7.03
C ARG A 29 -28.35 2.05 -5.98
N GLU A 30 -27.34 1.21 -6.23
CA GLU A 30 -26.97 0.07 -5.40
C GLU A 30 -25.78 0.37 -4.46
N VAL A 31 -24.96 1.33 -4.85
CA VAL A 31 -23.74 1.67 -4.09
C VAL A 31 -24.08 2.48 -2.84
N VAL A 32 -23.52 2.03 -1.72
CA VAL A 32 -23.62 2.71 -0.43
C VAL A 32 -22.30 3.42 -0.11
N LYS A 33 -22.37 4.70 0.27
CA LYS A 33 -21.22 5.44 0.79
C LYS A 33 -20.97 5.06 2.23
N VAL A 34 -19.71 4.81 2.56
CA VAL A 34 -19.26 4.53 3.94
C VAL A 34 -18.15 5.52 4.27
N GLU A 35 -18.38 6.38 5.24
CA GLU A 35 -17.39 7.31 5.77
C GLU A 35 -16.85 6.74 7.08
N LEU A 36 -15.53 6.75 7.23
CA LEU A 36 -14.86 6.26 8.42
C LEU A 36 -13.87 7.31 8.91
N ASP A 37 -13.99 7.65 10.18
CA ASP A 37 -12.97 8.41 10.88
C ASP A 37 -11.75 7.52 11.14
N LYS A 38 -10.59 8.17 11.31
CA LYS A 38 -9.34 7.51 11.66
C LYS A 38 -9.48 6.60 12.89
N GLY A 39 -9.03 5.36 12.78
CA GLY A 39 -9.05 4.35 13.83
C GLY A 39 -10.35 3.57 13.90
N LEU A 40 -11.38 3.93 13.11
CA LEU A 40 -12.61 3.15 13.06
C LEU A 40 -12.42 1.88 12.21
N THR A 41 -13.04 0.81 12.70
CA THR A 41 -13.06 -0.49 12.03
C THR A 41 -14.24 -0.57 11.09
N LEU A 42 -14.01 -0.98 9.84
CA LEU A 42 -15.03 -1.23 8.83
C LEU A 42 -15.73 -2.57 9.06
N PHE A 43 -14.93 -3.60 9.31
CA PHE A 43 -15.37 -4.94 9.69
C PHE A 43 -14.29 -5.65 10.51
N GLN A 44 -14.69 -6.59 11.32
CA GLN A 44 -13.82 -7.43 12.13
C GLN A 44 -13.55 -8.79 11.46
N LYS A 45 -12.51 -9.47 11.94
CA LYS A 45 -12.30 -10.88 11.60
C LYS A 45 -13.51 -11.71 12.09
N GLY A 46 -14.08 -12.51 11.19
CA GLY A 46 -15.26 -13.34 11.45
C GLY A 46 -16.58 -12.72 10.98
N ASP A 47 -16.62 -11.44 10.63
CA ASP A 47 -17.81 -10.82 10.07
C ASP A 47 -18.13 -11.39 8.67
N SER A 48 -19.42 -11.39 8.32
CA SER A 48 -19.90 -11.87 7.02
C SER A 48 -19.43 -10.96 5.88
N SER A 49 -19.06 -11.56 4.77
CA SER A 49 -18.62 -10.86 3.55
C SER A 49 -19.78 -10.69 2.56
N ASP A 50 -20.53 -9.61 2.73
CA ASP A 50 -21.76 -9.35 1.97
C ASP A 50 -21.60 -8.31 0.85
N GLY A 51 -20.38 -7.97 0.49
CA GLY A 51 -20.08 -7.00 -0.56
C GLY A 51 -18.59 -6.75 -0.76
N THR A 52 -18.28 -5.90 -1.74
CA THR A 52 -16.93 -5.38 -1.98
C THR A 52 -16.87 -3.90 -1.64
N TYR A 53 -15.70 -3.43 -1.29
CA TYR A 53 -15.42 -2.04 -0.98
C TYR A 53 -14.41 -1.45 -1.95
N ILE A 54 -14.61 -0.19 -2.32
CA ILE A 54 -13.68 0.57 -3.17
C ILE A 54 -13.31 1.83 -2.39
N LEU A 55 -12.01 2.04 -2.19
CA LEU A 55 -11.54 3.23 -1.49
C LEU A 55 -11.50 4.43 -2.46
N VAL A 56 -12.19 5.51 -2.08
CA VAL A 56 -12.23 6.77 -2.85
C VAL A 56 -11.09 7.69 -2.41
N TYR A 57 -10.97 7.92 -1.09
CA TYR A 57 -9.86 8.64 -0.49
C TYR A 57 -9.55 8.10 0.91
N GLY A 58 -8.39 8.43 1.45
CA GLY A 58 -7.90 7.96 2.73
C GLY A 58 -7.01 6.74 2.61
N LEU A 59 -6.92 5.95 3.67
CA LEU A 59 -6.07 4.75 3.75
C LEU A 59 -6.72 3.73 4.67
N ILE A 60 -6.91 2.51 4.17
CA ILE A 60 -7.44 1.38 4.94
C ILE A 60 -6.32 0.34 5.15
N LYS A 61 -6.21 -0.13 6.38
CA LYS A 61 -5.32 -1.22 6.78
C LYS A 61 -6.14 -2.52 6.87
N LEU A 62 -5.70 -3.56 6.17
CA LEU A 62 -6.15 -4.93 6.39
C LEU A 62 -5.16 -5.62 7.32
N GLY A 63 -5.64 -6.24 8.39
CA GLY A 63 -4.78 -6.82 9.41
C GLY A 63 -5.33 -8.09 10.04
N ILE A 64 -4.41 -8.95 10.52
CA ILE A 64 -4.74 -10.10 11.34
C ILE A 64 -4.46 -9.74 12.79
N PRO A 65 -5.46 -9.86 13.69
CA PRO A 65 -5.25 -9.60 15.10
C PRO A 65 -4.29 -10.64 15.69
N SER A 66 -3.34 -10.18 16.50
CA SER A 66 -2.39 -11.04 17.20
C SER A 66 -2.78 -11.16 18.67
N SER A 67 -2.66 -12.36 19.21
CA SER A 67 -2.84 -12.62 20.65
C SER A 67 -1.82 -11.87 21.54
N HIS A 68 -0.73 -11.39 20.97
CA HIS A 68 0.35 -10.68 21.67
C HIS A 68 0.30 -9.16 21.48
N GLY A 69 -0.80 -8.61 20.95
CA GLY A 69 -1.02 -7.16 20.83
C GLY A 69 -0.33 -6.46 19.67
N ASN A 70 0.48 -7.16 18.88
CA ASN A 70 1.09 -6.63 17.66
C ASN A 70 0.42 -7.23 16.44
N ASP A 71 -0.64 -6.57 15.96
CA ASP A 71 -1.38 -7.00 14.78
C ASP A 71 -0.48 -7.02 13.54
N LYS A 72 -0.64 -8.07 12.74
CA LYS A 72 0.07 -8.18 11.47
C LYS A 72 -0.70 -7.44 10.39
N VAL A 73 -0.07 -6.45 9.78
CA VAL A 73 -0.60 -5.79 8.58
C VAL A 73 -0.39 -6.69 7.37
N LEU A 74 -1.48 -7.00 6.69
CA LEU A 74 -1.48 -7.78 5.45
C LEU A 74 -1.30 -6.88 4.24
N GLU A 75 -2.10 -5.82 4.18
CA GLU A 75 -2.16 -4.92 3.04
C GLU A 75 -2.63 -3.53 3.46
N LEU A 76 -2.17 -2.51 2.74
CA LEU A 76 -2.72 -1.15 2.79
C LEU A 76 -3.46 -0.85 1.51
N ILE A 77 -4.75 -0.60 1.64
CA ILE A 77 -5.62 -0.24 0.52
C ILE A 77 -5.54 1.26 0.30
N ARG A 78 -5.19 1.64 -0.93
CA ARG A 78 -5.07 3.03 -1.38
C ARG A 78 -6.24 3.43 -2.26
N PRO A 79 -6.45 4.72 -2.53
CA PRO A 79 -7.51 5.19 -3.43
C PRO A 79 -7.54 4.45 -4.78
N SER A 80 -8.72 4.19 -5.27
CA SER A 80 -9.05 3.40 -6.47
C SER A 80 -8.80 1.88 -6.38
N GLN A 81 -8.38 1.35 -5.22
CA GLN A 81 -8.31 -0.09 -5.00
C GLN A 81 -9.62 -0.63 -4.41
N SER A 82 -9.99 -1.85 -4.81
CA SER A 82 -11.08 -2.63 -4.22
C SER A 82 -10.55 -3.69 -3.25
N PHE A 83 -11.38 -4.12 -2.32
CA PHE A 83 -11.09 -5.22 -1.39
C PHE A 83 -12.38 -5.84 -0.85
N GLY A 84 -12.26 -7.04 -0.27
CA GLY A 84 -13.38 -7.80 0.29
C GLY A 84 -14.04 -8.76 -0.72
N GLU A 85 -13.80 -8.59 -2.00
CA GLU A 85 -14.40 -9.38 -3.07
C GLU A 85 -14.06 -10.88 -2.99
N ALA A 86 -12.84 -11.24 -2.58
CA ALA A 86 -12.42 -12.63 -2.52
C ALA A 86 -13.29 -13.44 -1.54
N MET A 87 -13.48 -12.92 -0.33
CA MET A 87 -14.32 -13.58 0.68
C MET A 87 -15.80 -13.60 0.28
N MET A 88 -16.26 -12.51 -0.33
CA MET A 88 -17.61 -12.42 -0.87
C MET A 88 -17.87 -13.50 -1.94
N PHE A 89 -16.93 -13.77 -2.84
CA PHE A 89 -17.07 -14.83 -3.86
C PHE A 89 -16.95 -16.23 -3.29
N LEU A 90 -16.18 -16.42 -2.21
CA LEU A 90 -16.03 -17.71 -1.53
C LEU A 90 -17.20 -18.03 -0.58
N ASP A 91 -18.08 -17.05 -0.30
CA ASP A 91 -19.11 -17.16 0.74
C ASP A 91 -18.54 -17.46 2.13
N GLU A 92 -17.34 -16.92 2.41
CA GLU A 92 -16.63 -17.10 3.68
C GLU A 92 -16.56 -15.79 4.48
N PRO A 93 -16.53 -15.88 5.82
CA PRO A 93 -16.32 -14.70 6.67
C PRO A 93 -14.93 -14.12 6.46
N TYR A 94 -14.76 -12.82 6.79
CA TYR A 94 -13.45 -12.17 6.69
C TYR A 94 -12.42 -12.82 7.64
N PRO A 95 -11.26 -13.29 7.15
CA PRO A 95 -10.18 -13.84 7.99
C PRO A 95 -9.30 -12.75 8.61
N PHE A 96 -9.56 -11.48 8.29
CA PHE A 96 -8.85 -10.29 8.74
C PHE A 96 -9.84 -9.18 9.11
N TYR A 97 -9.36 -8.11 9.74
CA TYR A 97 -10.13 -6.89 9.95
C TYR A 97 -9.72 -5.80 8.96
N ALA A 98 -10.59 -4.79 8.78
CA ALA A 98 -10.29 -3.58 8.03
C ALA A 98 -10.49 -2.35 8.92
N GLU A 99 -9.48 -1.46 9.00
CA GLU A 99 -9.46 -0.28 9.86
C GLU A 99 -8.96 0.94 9.09
N ALA A 100 -9.59 2.09 9.29
CA ALA A 100 -9.18 3.36 8.70
C ALA A 100 -7.92 3.90 9.40
N VAL A 101 -6.81 4.01 8.67
CA VAL A 101 -5.56 4.64 9.13
C VAL A 101 -5.67 6.16 9.09
N GLU A 102 -6.48 6.67 8.18
CA GLU A 102 -6.83 8.08 7.96
C GLU A 102 -8.33 8.22 7.74
N PRO A 103 -8.92 9.42 7.89
CA PRO A 103 -10.31 9.65 7.50
C PRO A 103 -10.53 9.19 6.06
N SER A 104 -11.49 8.30 5.85
CA SER A 104 -11.65 7.55 4.62
C SER A 104 -13.08 7.56 4.11
N LEU A 105 -13.24 7.62 2.79
CA LEU A 105 -14.51 7.40 2.10
C LEU A 105 -14.40 6.15 1.24
N LEU A 106 -15.35 5.24 1.44
CA LEU A 106 -15.49 4.02 0.66
C LEU A 106 -16.82 3.99 -0.06
N LEU A 107 -16.85 3.25 -1.15
CA LEU A 107 -18.07 2.83 -1.83
C LEU A 107 -18.23 1.33 -1.58
N ARG A 108 -19.30 0.95 -0.89
CA ARG A 108 -19.69 -0.45 -0.70
C ARG A 108 -20.64 -0.85 -1.82
N LEU A 109 -20.30 -1.89 -2.53
CA LEU A 109 -21.15 -2.53 -3.52
C LEU A 109 -21.65 -3.86 -2.98
N PRO A 110 -22.95 -4.03 -2.68
CA PRO A 110 -23.51 -5.27 -2.16
C PRO A 110 -23.27 -6.44 -3.11
N LYS A 111 -23.08 -7.65 -2.58
CA LYS A 111 -22.83 -8.89 -3.33
C LYS A 111 -23.81 -9.09 -4.48
N ASN A 112 -25.11 -9.01 -4.21
CA ASN A 112 -26.13 -9.24 -5.23
C ASN A 112 -26.09 -8.21 -6.36
N ALA A 113 -25.76 -6.96 -6.06
CA ALA A 113 -25.61 -5.91 -7.06
C ALA A 113 -24.40 -6.16 -7.95
N LEU A 114 -23.26 -6.55 -7.35
CA LEU A 114 -22.05 -6.88 -8.08
C LEU A 114 -22.24 -8.12 -8.98
N LEU A 115 -22.89 -9.18 -8.48
CA LEU A 115 -23.15 -10.38 -9.28
C LEU A 115 -24.03 -10.07 -10.49
N ARG A 116 -25.13 -9.31 -10.32
CA ARG A 116 -25.95 -8.85 -11.45
C ARG A 116 -25.14 -8.03 -12.47
N LEU A 117 -24.26 -7.17 -11.97
CA LEU A 117 -23.42 -6.33 -12.83
C LEU A 117 -22.43 -7.18 -13.64
N ILE A 118 -21.83 -8.20 -13.02
CA ILE A 118 -20.93 -9.16 -13.69
C ILE A 118 -21.68 -9.95 -14.78
N GLU A 119 -22.89 -10.40 -14.50
CA GLU A 119 -23.73 -11.11 -15.47
C GLU A 119 -24.09 -10.23 -16.68
N GLN A 120 -24.32 -8.95 -16.46
CA GLN A 120 -24.71 -7.99 -17.49
C GLN A 120 -23.51 -7.44 -18.27
N SER A 121 -22.34 -7.37 -17.65
CA SER A 121 -21.13 -6.76 -18.22
C SER A 121 -19.90 -7.64 -18.05
N PRO A 122 -19.55 -8.45 -19.06
CA PRO A 122 -18.32 -9.25 -19.06
C PRO A 122 -17.06 -8.40 -18.86
N LEU A 123 -17.11 -7.11 -19.20
CA LEU A 123 -16.00 -6.18 -18.97
C LEU A 123 -15.69 -6.02 -17.47
N ILE A 124 -16.71 -5.93 -16.64
CA ILE A 124 -16.54 -5.84 -15.17
C ILE A 124 -15.85 -7.10 -14.63
N ALA A 125 -16.34 -8.27 -15.03
CA ALA A 125 -15.71 -9.55 -14.64
C ALA A 125 -14.23 -9.59 -15.04
N ARG A 126 -13.91 -9.16 -16.26
CA ARG A 126 -12.52 -9.09 -16.74
C ARG A 126 -11.67 -8.12 -15.91
N GLN A 127 -12.18 -6.94 -15.60
CA GLN A 127 -11.46 -5.95 -14.79
C GLN A 127 -11.21 -6.45 -13.36
N MET A 128 -12.18 -7.15 -12.76
CA MET A 128 -12.02 -7.80 -11.46
C MET A 128 -10.95 -8.89 -11.50
N MET A 129 -10.96 -9.76 -12.52
CA MET A 129 -9.92 -10.79 -12.70
C MET A 129 -8.53 -10.17 -12.85
N VAL A 130 -8.40 -9.08 -13.60
CA VAL A 130 -7.13 -8.34 -13.73
C VAL A 130 -6.69 -7.79 -12.36
N GLY A 131 -7.59 -7.17 -11.60
CA GLY A 131 -7.30 -6.67 -10.25
C GLY A 131 -6.83 -7.77 -9.30
N LEU A 132 -7.55 -8.90 -9.24
CA LEU A 132 -7.18 -10.07 -8.44
C LEU A 132 -5.84 -10.68 -8.88
N SER A 133 -5.57 -10.72 -10.19
CA SER A 133 -4.28 -11.22 -10.73
C SER A 133 -3.11 -10.33 -10.31
N TYR A 134 -3.27 -9.00 -10.34
CA TYR A 134 -2.24 -8.09 -9.82
C TYR A 134 -2.00 -8.28 -8.32
N ARG A 135 -3.07 -8.48 -7.55
CA ARG A 135 -2.95 -8.72 -6.10
C ARG A 135 -2.25 -10.05 -5.83
N LEU A 136 -2.63 -11.12 -6.52
CA LEU A 136 -1.96 -12.43 -6.40
C LEU A 136 -0.47 -12.33 -6.75
N HIS A 137 -0.13 -11.63 -7.84
CA HIS A 137 1.26 -11.40 -8.22
C HIS A 137 2.02 -10.57 -7.16
N GLY A 138 1.36 -9.60 -6.53
CA GLY A 138 1.88 -8.86 -5.39
C GLY A 138 2.23 -9.78 -4.22
N PHE A 139 1.31 -10.65 -3.82
CA PHE A 139 1.53 -11.62 -2.75
C PHE A 139 2.69 -12.59 -3.04
N ILE A 140 2.82 -13.08 -4.27
CA ILE A 140 3.95 -13.93 -4.67
C ILE A 140 5.27 -13.19 -4.44
N ARG A 141 5.38 -11.94 -4.87
CA ARG A 141 6.58 -11.12 -4.63
C ARG A 141 6.85 -10.86 -3.15
N ASP A 142 5.80 -10.68 -2.34
CA ASP A 142 5.97 -10.49 -0.90
C ASP A 142 6.45 -11.78 -0.22
N VAL A 143 5.94 -12.95 -0.61
CA VAL A 143 6.44 -14.26 -0.15
C VAL A 143 7.90 -14.45 -0.54
N GLU A 144 8.28 -14.16 -1.78
CA GLU A 144 9.66 -14.21 -2.25
C GLU A 144 10.56 -13.30 -1.41
N ARG A 145 10.16 -12.04 -1.23
CA ARG A 145 10.89 -11.04 -0.43
C ARG A 145 11.08 -11.51 1.02
N HIS A 146 10.02 -12.00 1.65
CA HIS A 146 10.08 -12.47 3.03
C HIS A 146 10.93 -13.73 3.21
N SER A 147 11.00 -14.58 2.18
CA SER A 147 11.77 -15.83 2.21
C SER A 147 13.25 -15.64 1.90
N LEU A 148 13.59 -14.70 1.01
CA LEU A 148 14.95 -14.54 0.49
C LEU A 148 15.70 -13.34 1.09
N GLN A 149 15.00 -12.37 1.65
CA GLN A 149 15.61 -11.14 2.17
C GLN A 149 15.66 -11.11 3.70
N ASN A 150 16.79 -10.65 4.23
CA ASN A 150 16.93 -10.33 5.65
C ASN A 150 16.25 -8.98 6.00
N ALA A 151 16.22 -8.65 7.30
CA ALA A 151 15.56 -7.42 7.78
C ALA A 151 16.13 -6.14 7.13
N THR A 152 17.46 -6.04 7.02
CA THR A 152 18.16 -4.89 6.44
C THR A 152 17.80 -4.72 4.96
N GLN A 153 17.80 -5.80 4.20
CA GLN A 153 17.43 -5.80 2.79
C GLN A 153 16.01 -5.30 2.56
N ARG A 154 15.04 -5.77 3.37
CA ARG A 154 13.64 -5.34 3.27
C ARG A 154 13.45 -3.86 3.60
N VAL A 155 14.17 -3.34 4.60
CA VAL A 155 14.13 -1.91 4.93
C VAL A 155 14.72 -1.07 3.81
N ILE A 156 15.87 -1.46 3.27
CA ILE A 156 16.52 -0.74 2.16
C ILE A 156 15.60 -0.71 0.93
N ASP A 157 15.03 -1.85 0.53
CA ASP A 157 14.09 -1.91 -0.59
C ASP A 157 12.90 -0.97 -0.40
N TYR A 158 12.34 -0.94 0.81
CA TYR A 158 11.24 -0.05 1.13
C TYR A 158 11.63 1.43 0.99
N LEU A 159 12.79 1.84 1.54
CA LEU A 159 13.27 3.22 1.46
C LEU A 159 13.52 3.63 0.00
N LEU A 160 14.13 2.76 -0.80
CA LEU A 160 14.35 3.01 -2.22
C LEU A 160 13.05 3.12 -3.01
N GLN A 161 12.05 2.28 -2.72
CA GLN A 161 10.73 2.37 -3.35
C GLN A 161 9.99 3.66 -2.97
N VAL A 162 10.11 4.12 -1.72
CA VAL A 162 9.53 5.40 -1.29
C VAL A 162 10.22 6.55 -2.01
N SER A 163 11.56 6.54 -2.09
CA SER A 163 12.36 7.53 -2.81
C SER A 163 11.97 7.62 -4.29
N GLU A 164 11.82 6.48 -4.95
CA GLU A 164 11.42 6.42 -6.35
C GLU A 164 10.00 6.97 -6.57
N ARG A 165 9.05 6.64 -5.69
CA ARG A 165 7.68 7.18 -5.76
C ARG A 165 7.61 8.68 -5.51
N GLN A 166 8.40 9.21 -4.58
CA GLN A 166 8.44 10.63 -4.25
C GLN A 166 9.34 11.43 -5.21
N GLY A 167 10.17 10.74 -6.01
CA GLY A 167 11.12 11.38 -6.93
C GLY A 167 12.21 12.18 -6.19
N ALA A 168 12.52 11.82 -4.93
CA ALA A 168 13.40 12.58 -4.06
C ALA A 168 14.30 11.67 -3.24
N LEU A 169 15.48 12.16 -2.85
CA LEU A 169 16.37 11.49 -1.90
C LEU A 169 16.02 11.82 -0.45
N GLU A 170 15.43 12.98 -0.20
CA GLU A 170 14.79 13.32 1.06
C GLU A 170 13.35 12.82 0.99
N ILE A 171 13.07 11.73 1.70
CA ILE A 171 11.76 11.08 1.72
C ILE A 171 11.01 11.38 3.01
N HIS A 172 9.70 11.47 2.90
CA HIS A 172 8.81 11.53 4.04
C HIS A 172 8.08 10.19 4.22
N LEU A 173 8.18 9.58 5.40
CA LEU A 173 7.39 8.40 5.74
C LEU A 173 5.95 8.84 6.04
N GLU A 174 5.03 8.59 5.11
CA GLU A 174 3.59 8.86 5.24
C GLU A 174 2.97 8.06 6.39
N LEU A 175 3.57 6.92 6.73
CA LEU A 175 3.11 5.98 7.72
C LEU A 175 3.94 6.08 9.01
N LYS A 176 3.30 5.80 10.14
CA LYS A 176 4.02 5.62 11.40
C LYS A 176 5.01 4.46 11.29
N LYS A 177 6.18 4.60 11.91
CA LYS A 177 7.27 3.59 11.86
C LYS A 177 6.85 2.18 12.27
N ASN A 178 5.95 2.05 13.26
CA ASN A 178 5.41 0.75 13.67
C ASN A 178 4.57 0.08 12.57
N LEU A 179 3.81 0.87 11.80
CA LEU A 179 3.03 0.36 10.67
C LEU A 179 3.93 -0.06 9.51
N VAL A 180 4.99 0.72 9.24
CA VAL A 180 6.02 0.34 8.26
C VAL A 180 6.72 -0.96 8.68
N ALA A 181 7.10 -1.08 9.94
CA ALA A 181 7.70 -2.32 10.47
C ALA A 181 6.79 -3.53 10.23
N SER A 182 5.50 -3.41 10.58
CA SER A 182 4.52 -4.49 10.35
C SER A 182 4.37 -4.87 8.88
N LEU A 183 4.32 -3.89 7.96
CA LEU A 183 4.30 -4.14 6.50
C LEU A 183 5.53 -4.92 6.02
N LEU A 184 6.68 -4.64 6.62
CA LEU A 184 7.93 -5.33 6.28
C LEU A 184 8.08 -6.67 7.02
N ASN A 185 7.06 -7.10 7.78
CA ASN A 185 7.11 -8.29 8.64
C ASN A 185 8.29 -8.24 9.62
N LEU A 186 8.47 -7.09 10.27
CA LEU A 186 9.48 -6.82 11.28
C LEU A 186 8.81 -6.34 12.58
N SER A 187 9.47 -6.59 13.72
CA SER A 187 9.11 -5.88 14.94
C SER A 187 9.55 -4.40 14.86
N PRO A 188 8.88 -3.47 15.57
CA PRO A 188 9.29 -2.07 15.63
C PRO A 188 10.74 -1.89 16.08
N GLU A 189 11.20 -2.71 17.01
CA GLU A 189 12.57 -2.71 17.54
C GLU A 189 13.56 -3.13 16.45
N THR A 190 13.23 -4.17 15.68
CA THR A 190 14.09 -4.62 14.56
C THR A 190 14.17 -3.54 13.48
N PHE A 191 13.04 -2.93 13.13
CA PHE A 191 13.01 -1.83 12.16
C PHE A 191 13.87 -0.64 12.64
N SER A 192 13.72 -0.23 13.90
CA SER A 192 14.51 0.86 14.48
C SER A 192 16.00 0.53 14.51
N ARG A 193 16.36 -0.71 14.87
CA ARG A 193 17.77 -1.16 14.88
C ARG A 193 18.38 -1.11 13.49
N VAL A 194 17.64 -1.53 12.45
CA VAL A 194 18.12 -1.45 11.06
C VAL A 194 18.32 0.01 10.64
N LEU A 195 17.37 0.92 10.95
CA LEU A 195 17.55 2.34 10.65
C LEU A 195 18.80 2.92 11.33
N HIS A 196 19.04 2.56 12.61
CA HIS A 196 20.25 2.95 13.33
C HIS A 196 21.52 2.46 12.65
N GLN A 197 21.55 1.18 12.25
CA GLN A 197 22.67 0.61 11.52
C GLN A 197 22.97 1.39 10.23
N LEU A 198 21.93 1.72 9.45
CA LEU A 198 22.09 2.48 8.21
C LEU A 198 22.60 3.93 8.45
N VAL A 199 22.26 4.52 9.61
CA VAL A 199 22.80 5.83 10.03
C VAL A 199 24.27 5.72 10.42
N GLU A 200 24.65 4.69 11.18
CA GLU A 200 26.05 4.44 11.59
C GLU A 200 26.99 4.20 10.39
N GLU A 201 26.44 3.66 9.29
CA GLU A 201 27.17 3.43 8.04
C GLU A 201 27.12 4.66 7.08
N ASP A 202 26.64 5.82 7.56
CA ASP A 202 26.50 7.06 6.78
C ASP A 202 25.68 6.89 5.47
N LEU A 203 24.74 5.94 5.44
CA LEU A 203 23.91 5.64 4.26
C LEU A 203 22.63 6.45 4.23
N ILE A 204 22.12 6.80 5.42
CA ILE A 204 20.90 7.61 5.59
C ILE A 204 21.03 8.54 6.79
N GLN A 205 20.25 9.62 6.81
CA GLN A 205 19.99 10.42 8.00
C GLN A 205 18.50 10.34 8.35
N VAL A 206 18.17 10.24 9.64
CA VAL A 206 16.79 10.09 10.12
C VAL A 206 16.42 11.23 11.05
N ASN A 207 15.41 12.01 10.66
CA ASN A 207 14.83 13.07 11.50
C ASN A 207 13.31 12.88 11.59
N GLY A 208 12.84 12.25 12.67
CA GLY A 208 11.43 11.91 12.85
C GLY A 208 10.89 10.98 11.74
N SER A 209 9.98 11.50 10.91
CA SER A 209 9.44 10.82 9.72
C SER A 209 10.18 11.17 8.42
N HIS A 210 11.15 12.09 8.47
CA HIS A 210 11.99 12.45 7.33
C HIS A 210 13.25 11.59 7.31
N ILE A 211 13.57 11.03 6.16
CA ILE A 211 14.76 10.23 5.94
C ILE A 211 15.48 10.76 4.71
N GLN A 212 16.72 11.20 4.90
CA GLN A 212 17.61 11.57 3.81
C GLN A 212 18.41 10.34 3.39
N ILE A 213 18.35 9.99 2.11
CA ILE A 213 19.19 8.95 1.51
C ILE A 213 20.42 9.64 0.92
N GLU A 214 21.61 9.28 1.40
CA GLU A 214 22.86 9.90 0.96
C GLU A 214 23.23 9.47 -0.46
N CYS A 215 23.19 8.16 -0.73
CA CYS A 215 23.48 7.62 -2.05
C CYS A 215 22.71 6.30 -2.28
N PRO A 216 21.74 6.27 -3.22
CA PRO A 216 20.98 5.06 -3.51
C PRO A 216 21.83 3.87 -3.97
N GLN A 217 22.93 4.14 -4.68
CA GLN A 217 23.84 3.10 -5.16
C GLN A 217 24.59 2.43 -4.00
N LEU A 218 25.02 3.20 -2.99
CA LEU A 218 25.65 2.65 -1.79
C LEU A 218 24.67 1.82 -0.98
N LEU A 219 23.41 2.27 -0.83
CA LEU A 219 22.35 1.48 -0.20
C LEU A 219 22.14 0.13 -0.90
N LYS A 220 22.09 0.11 -2.23
CA LYS A 220 21.95 -1.14 -3.01
C LYS A 220 23.18 -2.04 -2.84
N THR A 221 24.38 -1.50 -2.80
CA THR A 221 25.62 -2.26 -2.57
C THR A 221 25.63 -2.88 -1.17
N PHE A 222 25.25 -2.13 -0.16
CA PHE A 222 25.14 -2.60 1.22
C PHE A 222 24.09 -3.71 1.38
N GLN A 223 22.98 -3.61 0.66
CA GLN A 223 21.93 -4.61 0.61
C GLN A 223 22.45 -5.99 0.15
N HIS A 224 23.40 -6.03 -0.77
CA HIS A 224 23.96 -7.28 -1.32
C HIS A 224 25.13 -7.84 -0.51
N GLY A 225 25.40 -7.31 0.70
CA GLY A 225 26.41 -7.83 1.61
C GLY A 225 27.85 -7.54 1.19
N ALA A 226 28.06 -6.63 0.22
CA ALA A 226 29.40 -6.12 -0.05
C ALA A 226 29.82 -5.23 1.12
N ALA A 227 30.78 -5.68 1.92
CA ALA A 227 31.38 -4.86 2.95
C ALA A 227 31.87 -3.56 2.28
N LEU A 228 31.36 -2.42 2.73
CA LEU A 228 31.79 -1.12 2.25
C LEU A 228 33.23 -0.86 2.75
N ASN A 229 34.23 -1.47 2.09
CA ASN A 229 35.63 -1.10 2.25
C ASN A 229 35.94 0.29 1.63
N PHE A 230 34.88 1.01 1.24
CA PHE A 230 34.99 2.32 0.61
C PHE A 230 34.34 3.37 1.52
N ARG A 231 35.15 4.00 2.39
CA ARG A 231 34.80 5.32 2.93
C ARG A 231 35.04 6.32 1.80
N PRO A 232 34.00 6.87 1.16
CA PRO A 232 34.23 7.91 0.17
C PRO A 232 34.84 9.11 0.88
N HIS A 233 36.02 9.53 0.41
CA HIS A 233 36.62 10.77 0.87
C HIS A 233 35.66 11.93 0.59
N PRO A 234 35.46 12.92 1.50
CA PRO A 234 34.50 14.02 1.33
C PRO A 234 34.61 14.76 0.00
N GLU A 235 35.78 14.76 -0.64
CA GLU A 235 36.05 15.42 -1.92
C GLU A 235 35.44 14.70 -3.15
N SER A 236 35.10 13.41 -3.06
CA SER A 236 34.50 12.68 -4.19
C SER A 236 33.01 12.96 -4.37
N LEU A 237 32.34 13.43 -3.31
CA LEU A 237 30.91 13.81 -3.33
C LEU A 237 30.68 15.16 -4.05
N ILE A 238 31.68 16.03 -4.08
CA ILE A 238 31.60 17.36 -4.71
C ILE A 238 31.66 17.25 -6.24
N LYS A 239 32.42 16.28 -6.76
CA LYS A 239 32.58 16.09 -8.23
C LYS A 239 31.34 15.51 -8.92
N ASN A 240 30.50 14.73 -8.22
CA ASN A 240 29.28 14.19 -8.79
C ASN A 240 28.11 15.18 -8.85
N LYS A 241 28.12 16.26 -8.05
CA LYS A 241 27.13 17.34 -8.18
C LYS A 241 27.33 18.19 -9.44
N ALA A 242 28.57 18.27 -9.96
CA ALA A 242 28.87 19.06 -11.15
C ALA A 242 28.54 18.37 -12.46
N SER A 243 28.49 17.02 -12.49
CA SER A 243 28.18 16.26 -13.71
C SER A 243 26.68 16.08 -13.98
N MET A 244 25.80 16.37 -13.02
CA MET A 244 24.34 16.30 -13.21
C MET A 244 23.71 17.60 -13.76
N GLN A 245 24.47 18.69 -13.88
CA GLN A 245 23.96 19.97 -14.44
C GLN A 245 24.10 20.08 -15.97
N HIS A 246 24.59 19.05 -16.68
CA HIS A 246 24.79 19.10 -18.14
C HIS A 246 23.90 18.14 -18.93
N PHE A 247 22.82 17.61 -18.35
CA PHE A 247 21.76 16.88 -19.06
C PHE A 247 20.38 17.45 -18.69
N ILE A 248 20.11 18.65 -19.18
CA ILE A 248 18.77 19.20 -19.43
C ILE A 248 18.76 19.78 -20.83
#